data_6a892bae98b9632357c3342404a62a7d
#
_entry.id   6a892bae98b9632357c3342404a62a7d
#
_cell.length_a   1.000
_cell.length_b   1.000
_cell.length_c   1.000
_cell.angle_alpha   90.00
_cell.angle_beta   90.00
_cell.angle_gamma   90.00
#
_symmetry.space_group_name_H-M   'P 1'
#
loop_
_entity.id
_entity.type
_entity.pdbx_description
1 polymer ?
#
loop_
_entity_poly.entity_id
_entity_poly.type
_entity_poly.pdbx_seq_one_letter_code
_entity_poly.pdbx_strand_id
1 'polypeptide(L)'
;MLEDPTAPAIYRVSGAPPYPTPTEPQIPPSITPRQVTLRDRITIATLLPFSTPDAVPFRLLSYLCSQLNLEIEKGDTYPMMTTMPVSTFGTYWFQNFGAIMVLGKVLSVNELEERHVRWEECCLGSFYVKPNYPGRSSHVCNGGFLVTEAARNKGVGRLMGEGYLEWAPKLVCLPFVLPFYQAYM
;
A
#
# COMPACT_ATOMS: atom_id res chain seq x y z
N MET A 1 21.11 2.35 -10.55
CA MET A 1 20.45 1.04 -10.46
C MET A 1 20.00 0.86 -9.00
N LEU A 2 18.73 0.77 -8.74
CA LEU A 2 18.22 0.58 -7.37
C LEU A 2 18.20 -0.92 -7.09
N GLU A 3 19.26 -1.43 -6.49
CA GLU A 3 19.37 -2.85 -6.14
C GLU A 3 18.66 -3.21 -4.82
N ASP A 4 18.41 -2.20 -3.97
CA ASP A 4 17.71 -2.39 -2.70
C ASP A 4 16.31 -1.76 -2.75
N PRO A 5 15.23 -2.56 -2.75
CA PRO A 5 13.86 -2.05 -2.77
C PRO A 5 13.48 -1.28 -1.50
N THR A 6 14.30 -1.36 -0.44
CA THR A 6 14.10 -0.60 0.80
C THR A 6 14.93 0.68 0.84
N ALA A 7 15.89 0.85 -0.08
CA ALA A 7 16.75 2.00 -0.13
C ALA A 7 15.99 3.24 -0.58
N PRO A 8 16.19 4.39 0.06
CA PRO A 8 15.70 5.65 -0.46
C PRO A 8 16.42 5.97 -1.78
N ALA A 9 15.69 6.53 -2.75
CA ALA A 9 16.21 6.81 -4.10
C ALA A 9 17.46 7.71 -4.12
N ILE A 10 17.70 8.49 -3.04
CA ILE A 10 18.87 9.36 -2.89
C ILE A 10 19.35 9.31 -1.43
N TYR A 11 20.59 8.86 -1.23
CA TYR A 11 21.27 8.95 0.07
C TYR A 11 21.90 10.32 0.25
N ARG A 12 21.58 11.00 1.37
CA ARG A 12 22.45 12.06 1.88
C ARG A 12 23.57 11.43 2.70
N VAL A 13 24.81 11.65 2.23
CA VAL A 13 26.02 11.11 2.89
C VAL A 13 26.45 11.96 4.09
N SER A 14 25.88 13.16 4.29
CA SER A 14 26.29 14.09 5.36
C SER A 14 25.11 14.90 5.92
N GLY A 15 25.09 15.03 7.24
CA GLY A 15 24.16 15.87 8.01
C GLY A 15 22.88 15.17 8.47
N ALA A 16 22.33 15.63 9.60
CA ALA A 16 21.02 15.18 10.07
C ALA A 16 19.92 15.54 9.06
N PRO A 17 18.86 14.75 8.94
CA PRO A 17 17.69 15.14 8.13
C PRO A 17 17.19 16.50 8.57
N PRO A 18 16.85 17.42 7.66
CA PRO A 18 16.40 18.77 8.01
C PRO A 18 15.06 18.81 8.76
N TYR A 19 14.35 17.69 8.82
CA TYR A 19 13.13 17.51 9.60
C TYR A 19 13.25 16.25 10.43
N PRO A 20 12.78 16.26 11.69
CA PRO A 20 12.73 15.06 12.51
C PRO A 20 11.86 14.04 11.80
N THR A 21 12.39 12.83 11.60
CA THR A 21 11.59 11.69 11.20
C THR A 21 10.64 11.38 12.36
N PRO A 22 9.32 11.30 12.15
CA PRO A 22 8.43 10.87 13.22
C PRO A 22 8.93 9.56 13.80
N THR A 23 9.07 9.50 15.11
CA THR A 23 9.60 8.32 15.82
C THR A 23 8.68 7.10 15.65
N GLU A 24 7.39 7.35 15.37
CA GLU A 24 6.39 6.32 15.02
C GLU A 24 5.47 6.88 13.92
N PRO A 25 5.33 6.19 12.79
CA PRO A 25 4.37 6.55 11.78
C PRO A 25 2.95 6.38 12.36
N GLN A 26 2.24 7.48 12.51
CA GLN A 26 0.83 7.45 12.98
C GLN A 26 -0.11 7.72 11.82
N ILE A 27 -1.21 6.98 11.80
CA ILE A 27 -2.29 7.26 10.86
C ILE A 27 -3.01 8.53 11.34
N PRO A 28 -3.07 9.60 10.50
CA PRO A 28 -3.85 10.77 10.83
C PRO A 28 -5.31 10.42 11.18
N PRO A 29 -5.94 11.05 12.19
CA PRO A 29 -7.33 10.79 12.56
C PRO A 29 -8.34 10.99 11.41
N SER A 30 -7.95 11.75 10.39
CA SER A 30 -8.74 11.99 9.17
C SER A 30 -8.73 10.81 8.19
N ILE A 31 -7.90 9.79 8.43
CA ILE A 31 -7.86 8.56 7.63
C ILE A 31 -8.51 7.44 8.43
N THR A 32 -9.66 7.00 7.97
CA THR A 32 -10.46 5.94 8.60
C THR A 32 -10.77 4.85 7.56
N PRO A 33 -11.14 3.63 7.99
CA PRO A 33 -11.58 2.59 7.07
C PRO A 33 -12.64 3.11 6.09
N ARG A 34 -12.43 2.86 4.79
CA ARG A 34 -13.31 3.35 3.72
C ARG A 34 -14.05 2.20 3.07
N GLN A 35 -15.37 2.21 3.16
CA GLN A 35 -16.22 1.26 2.44
C GLN A 35 -16.41 1.70 0.99
N VAL A 36 -16.34 0.75 0.08
CA VAL A 36 -16.53 0.94 -1.36
C VAL A 36 -17.40 -0.19 -1.93
N THR A 37 -18.03 0.07 -3.06
CA THR A 37 -18.79 -0.95 -3.79
C THR A 37 -18.02 -1.34 -5.05
N LEU A 38 -17.86 -2.63 -5.30
CA LEU A 38 -17.16 -3.14 -6.48
C LEU A 38 -17.95 -2.84 -7.77
N ARG A 39 -17.34 -3.18 -8.91
CA ARG A 39 -17.92 -2.91 -10.25
C ARG A 39 -19.30 -3.53 -10.48
N ASP A 40 -19.62 -4.62 -9.79
CA ASP A 40 -20.92 -5.29 -9.84
C ASP A 40 -22.06 -4.49 -9.17
N ARG A 41 -21.73 -3.38 -8.49
CA ARG A 41 -22.64 -2.50 -7.74
C ARG A 41 -23.36 -3.15 -6.56
N ILE A 42 -22.94 -4.31 -6.13
CA ILE A 42 -23.54 -5.11 -5.06
C ILE A 42 -22.50 -5.47 -4.01
N THR A 43 -21.33 -5.96 -4.41
CA THR A 43 -20.30 -6.44 -3.50
C THR A 43 -19.63 -5.25 -2.81
N ILE A 44 -19.65 -5.29 -1.47
CA ILE A 44 -18.99 -4.27 -0.65
C ILE A 44 -17.58 -4.76 -0.30
N ALA A 45 -16.64 -3.85 -0.32
CA ALA A 45 -15.28 -4.02 0.17
C ALA A 45 -14.92 -2.87 1.11
N THR A 46 -13.94 -3.10 1.97
CA THR A 46 -13.41 -2.08 2.88
C THR A 46 -11.92 -1.92 2.65
N LEU A 47 -11.47 -0.68 2.54
CA LEU A 47 -10.08 -0.29 2.50
C LEU A 47 -9.64 0.06 3.93
N LEU A 48 -8.67 -0.68 4.45
CA LEU A 48 -8.14 -0.58 5.81
C LEU A 48 -6.75 0.06 5.78
N PRO A 49 -6.48 1.14 6.55
CA PRO A 49 -5.18 1.80 6.61
C PRO A 49 -4.26 1.14 7.65
N PHE A 50 -2.96 1.10 7.36
CA PHE A 50 -1.88 0.60 8.23
C PHE A 50 -0.68 1.55 8.18
N SER A 51 0.00 1.77 9.32
CA SER A 51 1.19 2.61 9.43
C SER A 51 2.47 1.82 9.72
N THR A 52 2.35 0.55 10.09
CA THR A 52 3.48 -0.33 10.40
C THR A 52 3.22 -1.74 9.89
N PRO A 53 4.27 -2.51 9.53
CA PRO A 53 4.10 -3.91 9.16
C PRO A 53 3.56 -4.78 10.32
N ASP A 54 3.88 -4.43 11.56
CA ASP A 54 3.45 -5.18 12.76
C ASP A 54 1.94 -5.10 13.02
N ALA A 55 1.28 -4.08 12.48
CA ALA A 55 -0.17 -3.95 12.53
C ALA A 55 -0.91 -4.87 11.52
N VAL A 56 -0.17 -5.50 10.60
CA VAL A 56 -0.74 -6.40 9.60
C VAL A 56 -0.57 -7.85 10.07
N PRO A 57 -1.65 -8.65 10.14
CA PRO A 57 -1.54 -10.07 10.49
C PRO A 57 -0.53 -10.81 9.63
N PHE A 58 0.34 -11.61 10.26
CA PHE A 58 1.43 -12.29 9.56
C PHE A 58 0.96 -13.13 8.36
N ARG A 59 -0.17 -13.83 8.50
CA ARG A 59 -0.75 -14.64 7.40
C ARG A 59 -1.18 -13.77 6.22
N LEU A 60 -1.76 -12.60 6.48
CA LEU A 60 -2.14 -11.64 5.45
C LEU A 60 -0.92 -11.03 4.78
N LEU A 61 0.09 -10.65 5.58
CA LEU A 61 1.36 -10.13 5.09
C LEU A 61 2.07 -11.15 4.19
N SER A 62 2.11 -12.42 4.61
CA SER A 62 2.68 -13.53 3.84
C SER A 62 1.93 -13.75 2.53
N TYR A 63 0.59 -13.68 2.55
CA TYR A 63 -0.22 -13.81 1.34
C TYR A 63 0.06 -12.67 0.35
N LEU A 64 0.07 -11.42 0.81
CA LEU A 64 0.38 -10.27 -0.05
C LEU A 64 1.81 -10.34 -0.61
N CYS A 65 2.77 -10.76 0.20
CA CYS A 65 4.14 -11.00 -0.25
C CYS A 65 4.20 -12.05 -1.37
N SER A 66 3.48 -13.16 -1.23
CA SER A 66 3.42 -14.19 -2.27
C SER A 66 2.81 -13.65 -3.58
N GLN A 67 1.76 -12.83 -3.48
CA GLN A 67 1.13 -12.19 -4.65
C GLN A 67 2.08 -11.21 -5.35
N LEU A 68 2.86 -10.42 -4.60
CA LEU A 68 3.88 -9.54 -5.19
C LEU A 68 5.00 -10.34 -5.84
N ASN A 69 5.49 -11.39 -5.19
CA ASN A 69 6.55 -12.23 -5.73
C ASN A 69 6.13 -12.91 -7.03
N LEU A 70 4.88 -13.35 -7.15
CA LEU A 70 4.33 -13.86 -8.41
C LEU A 70 4.37 -12.81 -9.53
N GLU A 71 4.07 -11.53 -9.23
CA GLU A 71 4.17 -10.46 -10.22
C GLU A 71 5.62 -10.14 -10.60
N ILE A 72 6.54 -10.21 -9.64
CA ILE A 72 7.98 -10.05 -9.90
C ILE A 72 8.49 -11.17 -10.81
N GLU A 73 8.12 -12.41 -10.55
CA GLU A 73 8.49 -13.57 -11.38
C GLU A 73 7.93 -13.49 -12.80
N LYS A 74 6.72 -12.97 -12.97
CA LYS A 74 6.12 -12.71 -14.30
C LYS A 74 6.89 -11.64 -15.09
N GLY A 75 7.49 -10.65 -14.41
CA GLY A 75 8.30 -9.61 -15.02
C GLY A 75 7.54 -8.54 -15.81
N ASP A 76 6.21 -8.50 -15.73
CA ASP A 76 5.39 -7.60 -16.56
C ASP A 76 5.09 -6.26 -15.89
N THR A 77 4.98 -6.21 -14.55
CA THR A 77 4.39 -5.06 -13.84
C THR A 77 5.30 -4.42 -12.83
N TYR A 78 6.24 -5.17 -12.24
CA TYR A 78 7.17 -4.68 -11.23
C TYR A 78 8.61 -4.72 -11.73
N PRO A 79 9.41 -3.66 -11.42
CA PRO A 79 10.79 -3.57 -11.92
C PRO A 79 11.80 -4.45 -11.17
N MET A 80 11.38 -5.09 -10.06
CA MET A 80 12.27 -5.96 -9.28
C MET A 80 12.60 -7.22 -10.08
N MET A 81 13.86 -7.66 -9.98
CA MET A 81 14.35 -8.87 -10.66
C MET A 81 14.36 -10.11 -9.77
N THR A 82 14.26 -9.92 -8.45
CA THR A 82 14.33 -11.00 -7.45
C THR A 82 13.15 -10.89 -6.48
N THR A 83 12.62 -12.04 -6.11
CA THR A 83 11.59 -12.14 -5.06
C THR A 83 12.15 -11.72 -3.71
N MET A 84 11.28 -11.31 -2.81
CA MET A 84 11.68 -10.86 -1.48
C MET A 84 11.03 -11.69 -0.38
N PRO A 85 11.70 -11.84 0.78
CA PRO A 85 11.12 -12.47 1.96
C PRO A 85 10.03 -11.60 2.59
N VAL A 86 9.14 -12.19 3.39
CA VAL A 86 8.01 -11.52 4.03
C VAL A 86 8.45 -10.33 4.89
N SER A 87 9.56 -10.44 5.61
CA SER A 87 10.10 -9.36 6.44
C SER A 87 10.49 -8.14 5.60
N THR A 88 11.16 -8.35 4.47
CA THR A 88 11.54 -7.29 3.54
C THR A 88 10.31 -6.67 2.89
N PHE A 89 9.34 -7.51 2.48
CA PHE A 89 8.06 -7.03 1.94
C PHE A 89 7.31 -6.15 2.95
N GLY A 90 7.22 -6.59 4.21
CA GLY A 90 6.56 -5.82 5.27
C GLY A 90 7.13 -4.42 5.42
N THR A 91 8.45 -4.32 5.55
CA THR A 91 9.16 -3.03 5.63
C THR A 91 8.96 -2.22 4.34
N TYR A 92 9.17 -2.84 3.17
CA TYR A 92 9.03 -2.15 1.89
C TYR A 92 7.63 -1.58 1.68
N TRP A 93 6.58 -2.30 2.08
CA TRP A 93 5.20 -1.96 1.76
C TRP A 93 4.50 -1.13 2.84
N PHE A 94 4.77 -1.41 4.14
CA PHE A 94 4.02 -0.84 5.26
C PHE A 94 4.82 0.07 6.19
N GLN A 95 6.11 0.30 5.97
CA GLN A 95 6.94 1.11 6.86
C GLN A 95 6.44 2.56 7.03
N ASN A 96 5.87 3.16 5.97
CA ASN A 96 5.35 4.54 6.03
C ASN A 96 3.84 4.54 6.15
N PHE A 97 3.18 4.03 5.12
CA PHE A 97 1.74 3.88 5.06
C PHE A 97 1.38 2.84 4.01
N GLY A 98 0.55 1.89 4.38
CA GLY A 98 -0.06 0.93 3.47
C GLY A 98 -1.57 0.85 3.68
N ALA A 99 -2.27 0.38 2.68
CA ALA A 99 -3.69 0.11 2.77
C ALA A 99 -4.02 -1.24 2.16
N ILE A 100 -4.94 -1.97 2.77
CA ILE A 100 -5.37 -3.29 2.30
C ILE A 100 -6.88 -3.24 2.03
N MET A 101 -7.29 -3.70 0.86
CA MET A 101 -8.71 -3.83 0.51
C MET A 101 -9.16 -5.26 0.76
N VAL A 102 -10.21 -5.39 1.56
CA VAL A 102 -10.81 -6.68 1.93
C VAL A 102 -12.31 -6.71 1.60
N LEU A 103 -12.85 -7.89 1.34
CA LEU A 103 -14.27 -8.09 1.10
C LEU A 103 -15.09 -7.84 2.38
N GLY A 104 -16.25 -7.23 2.20
CA GLY A 104 -17.24 -7.02 3.25
C GLY A 104 -17.11 -5.68 3.96
N LYS A 105 -18.02 -5.46 4.92
CA LYS A 105 -18.00 -4.32 5.84
C LYS A 105 -17.19 -4.73 7.07
N VAL A 106 -15.99 -4.15 7.19
CA VAL A 106 -15.01 -4.50 8.21
C VAL A 106 -14.51 -3.22 8.87
N LEU A 107 -14.43 -3.19 10.19
CA LEU A 107 -13.91 -2.05 10.95
C LEU A 107 -12.41 -2.18 11.23
N SER A 108 -11.94 -3.41 11.38
CA SER A 108 -10.52 -3.70 11.60
C SER A 108 -10.16 -5.08 11.02
N VAL A 109 -8.87 -5.29 10.77
CA VAL A 109 -8.36 -6.58 10.29
C VAL A 109 -8.51 -7.69 11.34
N ASN A 110 -8.47 -7.36 12.61
CA ASN A 110 -8.63 -8.33 13.71
C ASN A 110 -9.99 -9.03 13.66
N GLU A 111 -11.04 -8.31 13.26
CA GLU A 111 -12.36 -8.88 13.04
C GLU A 111 -12.35 -10.05 12.04
N LEU A 112 -11.50 -9.97 11.01
CA LEU A 112 -11.36 -11.03 10.01
C LEU A 112 -10.49 -12.19 10.54
N GLU A 113 -9.47 -11.90 11.34
CA GLU A 113 -8.65 -12.93 11.98
C GLU A 113 -9.48 -13.78 12.96
N GLU A 114 -10.31 -13.14 13.79
CA GLU A 114 -11.23 -13.83 14.71
C GLU A 114 -12.21 -14.76 13.98
N ARG A 115 -12.61 -14.38 12.77
CA ARG A 115 -13.47 -15.19 11.90
C ARG A 115 -12.73 -16.31 11.16
N HIS A 116 -11.39 -16.42 11.31
CA HIS A 116 -10.54 -17.40 10.64
C HIS A 116 -10.73 -17.43 9.12
N VAL A 117 -10.87 -16.26 8.50
CA VAL A 117 -11.07 -16.15 7.06
C VAL A 117 -9.86 -16.63 6.26
N ARG A 118 -10.10 -17.11 5.06
CA ARG A 118 -9.04 -17.38 4.07
C ARG A 118 -8.72 -16.10 3.32
N TRP A 119 -7.47 -15.64 3.43
CA TRP A 119 -7.04 -14.40 2.80
C TRP A 119 -7.14 -14.43 1.28
N GLU A 120 -6.96 -15.60 0.68
CA GLU A 120 -7.12 -15.84 -0.76
C GLU A 120 -8.53 -15.51 -1.25
N GLU A 121 -9.53 -15.62 -0.37
CA GLU A 121 -10.94 -15.39 -0.70
C GLU A 121 -11.38 -13.96 -0.38
N CYS A 122 -10.77 -13.32 0.62
CA CYS A 122 -11.25 -12.02 1.11
C CYS A 122 -10.30 -10.85 0.83
N CYS A 123 -8.99 -11.06 0.66
CA CYS A 123 -8.06 -9.99 0.34
C CYS A 123 -8.09 -9.68 -1.15
N LEU A 124 -8.45 -8.44 -1.51
CA LEU A 124 -8.59 -8.00 -2.89
C LEU A 124 -7.33 -7.32 -3.42
N GLY A 125 -6.53 -6.72 -2.55
CA GLY A 125 -5.33 -6.01 -2.95
C GLY A 125 -4.81 -5.07 -1.88
N SER A 126 -3.74 -4.38 -2.21
CA SER A 126 -3.06 -3.44 -1.31
C SER A 126 -2.39 -2.34 -2.12
N PHE A 127 -2.19 -1.17 -1.49
CA PHE A 127 -1.30 -0.14 -2.00
C PHE A 127 -0.48 0.47 -0.86
N TYR A 128 0.63 1.12 -1.20
CA TYR A 128 1.39 1.93 -0.25
C TYR A 128 1.47 3.39 -0.70
N VAL A 129 1.74 4.26 0.27
CA VAL A 129 2.13 5.66 0.05
C VAL A 129 3.44 5.90 0.77
N LYS A 130 4.47 6.37 0.06
CA LYS A 130 5.75 6.74 0.67
C LYS A 130 6.36 7.95 -0.02
N PRO A 131 7.19 8.74 0.66
CA PRO A 131 7.95 9.81 0.04
C PRO A 131 8.81 9.27 -1.11
N ASN A 132 8.76 9.95 -2.27
CA ASN A 132 9.60 9.60 -3.41
C ASN A 132 11.04 10.09 -3.23
N TYR A 133 11.20 11.18 -2.47
CA TYR A 133 12.49 11.81 -2.19
C TYR A 133 12.62 12.15 -0.71
N PRO A 134 13.83 12.12 -0.14
CA PRO A 134 14.06 12.50 1.26
C PRO A 134 14.03 14.04 1.45
N GLY A 135 13.96 14.47 2.70
CA GLY A 135 14.15 15.86 3.13
C GLY A 135 13.05 16.79 2.61
N ARG A 136 13.44 17.95 2.07
CA ARG A 136 12.49 18.99 1.64
C ARG A 136 11.54 18.57 0.52
N SER A 137 11.89 17.55 -0.23
CA SER A 137 11.05 17.00 -1.31
C SER A 137 10.21 15.79 -0.86
N SER A 138 10.15 15.48 0.44
CA SER A 138 9.37 14.38 1.00
C SER A 138 7.86 14.54 0.83
N HIS A 139 7.40 15.75 0.48
CA HIS A 139 6.01 16.01 0.11
C HIS A 139 5.63 15.43 -1.26
N VAL A 140 6.60 15.05 -2.09
CA VAL A 140 6.36 14.29 -3.32
C VAL A 140 6.32 12.82 -2.97
N CYS A 141 5.15 12.19 -3.11
CA CYS A 141 4.99 10.78 -2.80
C CYS A 141 4.86 9.91 -4.06
N ASN A 142 5.18 8.65 -3.90
CA ASN A 142 4.84 7.60 -4.85
C ASN A 142 3.97 6.55 -4.19
N GLY A 143 3.33 5.70 -5.00
CA GLY A 143 2.55 4.57 -4.56
C GLY A 143 2.74 3.37 -5.47
N GLY A 144 2.73 2.17 -4.89
CA GLY A 144 2.63 0.92 -5.62
C GLY A 144 1.30 0.25 -5.32
N PHE A 145 0.74 -0.41 -6.33
CA PHE A 145 -0.57 -1.05 -6.24
C PHE A 145 -0.43 -2.53 -6.59
N LEU A 146 -1.03 -3.37 -5.76
CA LEU A 146 -1.09 -4.81 -5.95
C LEU A 146 -2.55 -5.26 -5.89
N VAL A 147 -3.07 -5.74 -7.00
CA VAL A 147 -4.39 -6.41 -7.06
C VAL A 147 -4.14 -7.91 -7.06
N THR A 148 -4.73 -8.63 -6.11
CA THR A 148 -4.60 -10.09 -6.04
C THR A 148 -5.19 -10.74 -7.29
N GLU A 149 -4.67 -11.88 -7.70
CA GLU A 149 -5.08 -12.53 -8.94
C GLU A 149 -6.60 -12.80 -8.97
N ALA A 150 -7.17 -13.29 -7.87
CA ALA A 150 -8.60 -13.56 -7.73
C ALA A 150 -9.49 -12.30 -7.78
N ALA A 151 -8.92 -11.12 -7.58
CA ALA A 151 -9.63 -9.84 -7.54
C ALA A 151 -9.52 -9.01 -8.84
N ARG A 152 -8.79 -9.50 -9.85
CA ARG A 152 -8.63 -8.81 -11.13
C ARG A 152 -9.96 -8.67 -11.88
N ASN A 153 -10.04 -7.65 -12.72
CA ASN A 153 -11.23 -7.32 -13.54
C ASN A 153 -12.51 -6.94 -12.75
N LYS A 154 -12.42 -6.79 -11.41
CA LYS A 154 -13.52 -6.38 -10.53
C LYS A 154 -13.54 -4.87 -10.19
N GLY A 155 -12.65 -4.09 -10.82
CA GLY A 155 -12.52 -2.64 -10.56
C GLY A 155 -11.71 -2.28 -9.31
N VAL A 156 -11.07 -3.26 -8.65
CA VAL A 156 -10.32 -3.08 -7.40
C VAL A 156 -9.19 -2.06 -7.54
N GLY A 157 -8.39 -2.13 -8.61
CA GLY A 157 -7.29 -1.20 -8.84
C GLY A 157 -7.75 0.25 -8.91
N ARG A 158 -8.88 0.53 -9.60
CA ARG A 158 -9.48 1.87 -9.66
C ARG A 158 -9.90 2.36 -8.27
N LEU A 159 -10.61 1.54 -7.50
CA LEU A 159 -11.09 1.90 -6.16
C LEU A 159 -9.93 2.14 -5.19
N MET A 160 -8.84 1.37 -5.28
CA MET A 160 -7.61 1.63 -4.54
C MET A 160 -6.95 2.94 -4.98
N GLY A 161 -6.92 3.24 -6.27
CA GLY A 161 -6.44 4.51 -6.80
C GLY A 161 -7.23 5.71 -6.27
N GLU A 162 -8.57 5.60 -6.19
CA GLU A 162 -9.42 6.62 -5.57
C GLU A 162 -9.08 6.81 -4.08
N GLY A 163 -8.86 5.70 -3.33
CA GLY A 163 -8.41 5.75 -1.94
C GLY A 163 -7.03 6.38 -1.77
N TYR A 164 -6.09 6.05 -2.66
CA TYR A 164 -4.78 6.68 -2.70
C TYR A 164 -4.87 8.19 -2.90
N LEU A 165 -5.64 8.65 -3.89
CA LEU A 165 -5.82 10.08 -4.18
C LEU A 165 -6.48 10.84 -3.03
N GLU A 166 -7.36 10.18 -2.27
CA GLU A 166 -7.99 10.76 -1.08
C GLU A 166 -7.02 10.84 0.10
N TRP A 167 -6.18 9.80 0.32
CA TRP A 167 -5.37 9.67 1.52
C TRP A 167 -3.97 10.24 1.39
N ALA A 168 -3.35 10.18 0.21
CA ALA A 168 -1.99 10.68 0.01
C ALA A 168 -1.82 12.17 0.40
N PRO A 169 -2.75 13.09 0.07
CA PRO A 169 -2.65 14.48 0.55
C PRO A 169 -2.72 14.62 2.07
N LYS A 170 -3.44 13.71 2.75
CA LYS A 170 -3.57 13.71 4.22
C LYS A 170 -2.30 13.23 4.92
N LEU A 171 -1.47 12.43 4.23
CA LEU A 171 -0.23 11.84 4.76
C LEU A 171 0.99 12.74 4.53
N VAL A 172 1.05 13.42 3.40
CA VAL A 172 2.28 14.07 2.90
C VAL A 172 2.14 15.58 2.77
N CYS A 173 1.05 16.17 3.23
CA CYS A 173 0.82 17.61 3.39
C CYS A 173 0.80 18.50 2.15
N LEU A 174 1.02 18.07 0.92
CA LEU A 174 0.79 18.89 -0.28
C LEU A 174 0.42 18.04 -1.50
N PRO A 175 -0.60 18.45 -2.27
CA PRO A 175 -1.06 17.68 -3.43
C PRO A 175 -0.15 17.96 -4.65
N PHE A 176 0.96 17.26 -4.76
CA PHE A 176 1.66 17.14 -6.04
C PHE A 176 1.50 15.71 -6.52
N VAL A 177 0.31 15.39 -6.97
CA VAL A 177 0.05 14.17 -7.72
C VAL A 177 0.53 14.43 -9.14
N LEU A 178 1.54 13.70 -9.58
CA LEU A 178 2.00 13.75 -10.97
C LEU A 178 0.81 13.44 -11.91
N PRO A 179 0.67 14.14 -13.04
CA PRO A 179 -0.48 14.02 -13.95
C PRO A 179 -0.54 12.69 -14.75
N PHE A 180 0.11 11.65 -14.29
CA PHE A 180 0.12 10.34 -14.96
C PHE A 180 -1.21 9.58 -14.93
N TYR A 181 -2.18 10.04 -14.13
CA TYR A 181 -3.46 9.32 -13.99
C TYR A 181 -4.49 9.63 -15.09
N GLN A 182 -4.25 10.67 -15.93
CA GLN A 182 -5.19 11.02 -17.00
C GLN A 182 -5.07 10.15 -18.26
N ALA A 183 -4.06 9.30 -18.36
CA ALA A 183 -3.80 8.50 -19.57
C ALA A 183 -4.48 7.13 -19.61
N TYR A 184 -5.19 6.72 -18.56
CA TYR A 184 -5.79 5.37 -18.44
C TYR A 184 -7.25 5.37 -17.94
N MET A 185 -7.99 6.47 -18.13
CA MET A 185 -9.46 6.45 -17.98
C MET A 185 -10.15 6.42 -19.34
#